data_06b5badc77fa9a5fdc80c7673f13944f
#
_entry.id   06b5badc77fa9a5fdc80c7673f13944f
#
_cell.length_a   1.000
_cell.length_b   1.000
_cell.length_c   1.000
_cell.angle_alpha   90.00
_cell.angle_beta   90.00
_cell.angle_gamma   90.00
#
_symmetry.space_group_name_H-M   'P 1'
#
loop_
_entity.id
_entity.type
_entity.pdbx_description
1 polymer ?
#
loop_
_entity_poly.entity_id
_entity_poly.type
_entity_poly.pdbx_seq_one_letter_code
_entity_poly.pdbx_strand_id
1 'polypeptide(L)'
;HKLANTVSSVLGRSTSDRTIKTYLDYLEDSYLMASADRYDVKGKRYFNTIKKYYACDLGLRNARINFRQQERSHLMENMIYNELLRRGYCVDVGVVEIERKIDGKRVQSQYEIDFVVNTGTDKIYIQSALNVDTEEKKNQETFSLRNTQDFHRKIVVLDGNSKQWTD
;
A
#
# COMPACT_ATOMS: atom_id res chain seq x y z
N HIS A 1 11.77 -12.64 5.99
CA HIS A 1 12.83 -13.40 5.27
C HIS A 1 13.43 -12.65 4.07
N LYS A 2 12.63 -12.11 3.12
CA LYS A 2 13.19 -11.44 1.91
C LYS A 2 14.08 -10.25 2.28
N LEU A 3 13.62 -9.36 3.16
CA LEU A 3 14.39 -8.19 3.59
C LEU A 3 15.64 -8.58 4.38
N ALA A 4 15.55 -9.55 5.28
CA ALA A 4 16.70 -10.07 6.03
C ALA A 4 17.76 -10.66 5.10
N ASN A 5 17.36 -11.41 4.09
CA ASN A 5 18.26 -11.95 3.08
C ASN A 5 18.96 -10.85 2.27
N THR A 6 18.22 -9.82 1.84
CA THR A 6 18.79 -8.68 1.14
C THR A 6 19.81 -7.93 2.00
N VAL A 7 19.46 -7.63 3.25
CA VAL A 7 20.36 -6.95 4.19
C VAL A 7 21.59 -7.80 4.49
N SER A 8 21.41 -9.12 4.69
CA SER A 8 22.52 -10.05 4.90
C SER A 8 23.50 -10.06 3.72
N SER A 9 22.98 -10.06 2.49
CA SER A 9 23.79 -10.00 1.27
C SER A 9 24.58 -8.69 1.17
N VAL A 10 23.95 -7.55 1.46
CA VAL A 10 24.60 -6.24 1.40
C VAL A 10 25.66 -6.07 2.48
N LEU A 11 25.40 -6.54 3.69
CA LEU A 11 26.31 -6.40 4.83
C LEU A 11 27.40 -7.48 4.88
N GLY A 12 27.30 -8.54 4.06
CA GLY A 12 28.21 -9.68 4.08
C GLY A 12 28.13 -10.52 5.39
N ARG A 13 27.05 -10.39 6.15
CA ARG A 13 26.83 -11.12 7.41
C ARG A 13 25.36 -11.49 7.57
N SER A 14 25.12 -12.64 8.20
CA SER A 14 23.76 -13.09 8.49
C SER A 14 23.01 -12.11 9.38
N THR A 15 21.80 -11.76 8.97
CA THR A 15 20.90 -10.88 9.70
C THR A 15 19.57 -11.58 9.89
N SER A 16 19.07 -11.66 11.12
CA SER A 16 17.79 -12.33 11.42
C SER A 16 16.59 -11.43 11.14
N ASP A 17 15.43 -12.05 10.91
CA ASP A 17 14.15 -11.30 10.79
C ASP A 17 13.86 -10.49 12.06
N ARG A 18 14.21 -11.01 13.24
CA ARG A 18 14.09 -10.29 14.51
C ARG A 18 14.92 -9.01 14.54
N THR A 19 16.15 -9.08 14.05
CA THR A 19 17.04 -7.90 13.96
C THR A 19 16.46 -6.87 13.00
N ILE A 20 15.95 -7.30 11.84
CA ILE A 20 15.28 -6.41 10.89
C ILE A 20 14.07 -5.74 11.53
N LYS A 21 13.23 -6.53 12.24
CA LYS A 21 12.08 -5.97 12.94
C LYS A 21 12.51 -4.88 13.93
N THR A 22 13.52 -5.12 14.74
CA THR A 22 14.05 -4.13 15.68
C THR A 22 14.52 -2.85 14.98
N TYR A 23 15.17 -2.94 13.82
CA TYR A 23 15.56 -1.75 13.06
C TYR A 23 14.36 -1.00 12.50
N LEU A 24 13.33 -1.71 12.02
CA LEU A 24 12.09 -1.08 11.58
C LEU A 24 11.38 -0.39 12.74
N ASP A 25 11.30 -1.01 13.92
CA ASP A 25 10.73 -0.41 15.13
C ASP A 25 11.48 0.91 15.49
N TYR A 26 12.83 0.94 15.42
CA TYR A 26 13.61 2.16 15.64
C TYR A 26 13.33 3.26 14.60
N LEU A 27 13.10 2.90 13.34
CA LEU A 27 12.75 3.87 12.30
C LEU A 27 11.35 4.43 12.51
N GLU A 28 10.40 3.64 13.04
CA GLU A 28 9.08 4.11 13.42
C GLU A 28 9.15 5.01 14.68
N ASP A 29 9.86 4.60 15.73
CA ASP A 29 10.04 5.36 16.97
C ASP A 29 10.72 6.72 16.75
N SER A 30 11.59 6.81 15.74
CA SER A 30 12.27 8.05 15.34
C SER A 30 11.48 8.89 14.33
N TYR A 31 10.26 8.52 13.99
CA TYR A 31 9.42 9.19 12.98
C TYR A 31 10.06 9.32 11.59
N LEU A 32 10.99 8.44 11.27
CA LEU A 32 11.57 8.38 9.91
C LEU A 32 10.68 7.58 8.97
N MET A 33 9.97 6.59 9.50
CA MET A 33 9.00 5.77 8.79
C MET A 33 7.71 5.62 9.59
N ALA A 34 6.63 5.39 8.88
CA ALA A 34 5.36 4.96 9.44
C ALA A 34 4.93 3.66 8.74
N SER A 35 4.14 2.85 9.42
CA SER A 35 3.66 1.59 8.86
C SER A 35 2.15 1.51 8.76
N ALA A 36 1.65 0.76 7.79
CA ALA A 36 0.25 0.40 7.64
C ALA A 36 0.11 -1.12 7.76
N ASP A 37 -0.87 -1.56 8.54
CA ASP A 37 -1.21 -2.97 8.67
C ASP A 37 -1.98 -3.45 7.43
N ARG A 38 -1.92 -4.75 7.15
CA ARG A 38 -2.68 -5.36 6.06
C ARG A 38 -4.03 -5.84 6.56
N TYR A 39 -5.08 -5.34 5.94
CA TYR A 39 -6.46 -5.61 6.28
C TYR A 39 -7.14 -6.44 5.20
N ASP A 40 -7.66 -7.62 5.57
CA ASP A 40 -8.50 -8.45 4.71
C ASP A 40 -9.88 -7.81 4.58
N VAL A 41 -10.14 -7.22 3.43
CA VAL A 41 -11.37 -6.45 3.17
C VAL A 41 -12.62 -7.33 3.27
N LYS A 42 -12.56 -8.55 2.72
CA LYS A 42 -13.68 -9.49 2.74
C LYS A 42 -13.82 -10.24 4.06
N GLY A 43 -12.69 -10.71 4.60
CA GLY A 43 -12.65 -11.43 5.89
C GLY A 43 -12.77 -10.53 7.11
N LYS A 44 -12.71 -9.20 6.94
CA LYS A 44 -12.80 -8.17 7.99
C LYS A 44 -11.86 -8.43 9.16
N ARG A 45 -10.63 -8.81 8.86
CA ARG A 45 -9.58 -9.15 9.84
C ARG A 45 -8.23 -8.59 9.41
N TYR A 46 -7.35 -8.40 10.37
CA TYR A 46 -5.96 -8.04 10.08
C TYR A 46 -5.14 -9.29 9.78
N PHE A 47 -4.25 -9.16 8.80
CA PHE A 47 -3.24 -10.20 8.56
C PHE A 47 -2.08 -10.03 9.55
N ASN A 48 -1.68 -11.09 10.20
CA ASN A 48 -0.44 -11.11 10.99
C ASN A 48 0.78 -11.29 10.06
N THR A 49 0.96 -10.36 9.13
CA THR A 49 1.96 -10.39 8.07
C THR A 49 2.77 -9.11 8.05
N ILE A 50 3.69 -9.02 7.08
CA ILE A 50 4.56 -7.86 6.90
C ILE A 50 3.71 -6.62 6.60
N LYS A 51 3.91 -5.58 7.41
CA LYS A 51 3.36 -4.24 7.21
C LYS A 51 3.91 -3.60 5.93
N LYS A 52 3.23 -2.59 5.41
CA LYS A 52 3.76 -1.70 4.39
C LYS A 52 4.34 -0.46 5.07
N TYR A 53 5.52 -0.03 4.64
CA TYR A 53 6.24 1.07 5.27
C TYR A 53 6.33 2.26 4.33
N TYR A 54 6.13 3.45 4.89
CA TYR A 54 6.15 4.73 4.20
C TYR A 54 7.15 5.66 4.86
N ALA A 55 7.89 6.46 4.09
CA ALA A 55 8.76 7.48 4.64
C ALA A 55 7.91 8.67 5.14
N CYS A 56 8.13 9.12 6.37
CA CYS A 56 7.43 10.28 6.91
C CYS A 56 7.80 11.58 6.19
N ASP A 57 9.03 11.66 5.68
CA ASP A 57 9.53 12.79 4.89
C ASP A 57 10.17 12.29 3.59
N LEU A 58 9.55 12.63 2.45
CA LEU A 58 10.05 12.24 1.12
C LEU A 58 11.31 13.00 0.73
N GLY A 59 11.51 14.21 1.22
CA GLY A 59 12.73 14.99 0.98
C GLY A 59 13.94 14.33 1.65
N LEU A 60 13.77 13.95 2.91
CA LEU A 60 14.82 13.24 3.66
C LEU A 60 15.11 11.86 3.03
N ARG A 61 14.07 11.10 2.66
CA ARG A 61 14.22 9.85 1.93
C ARG A 61 15.03 10.04 0.65
N ASN A 62 14.64 10.99 -0.18
CA ASN A 62 15.28 11.22 -1.47
C ASN A 62 16.74 11.68 -1.31
N ALA A 63 17.02 12.57 -0.37
CA ALA A 63 18.38 12.99 -0.04
C ALA A 63 19.23 11.80 0.42
N ARG A 64 18.70 10.92 1.27
CA ARG A 64 19.41 9.73 1.79
C ARG A 64 19.83 8.76 0.69
N ILE A 65 19.05 8.64 -0.39
CA ILE A 65 19.36 7.80 -1.55
C ILE A 65 19.99 8.59 -2.71
N ASN A 66 20.50 9.79 -2.44
CA ASN A 66 21.10 10.68 -3.45
C ASN A 66 20.17 10.94 -4.63
N PHE A 67 18.87 11.13 -4.39
CA PHE A 67 17.83 11.37 -5.40
C PHE A 67 17.75 10.31 -6.50
N ARG A 68 18.16 9.08 -6.19
CA ARG A 68 18.02 7.92 -7.07
C ARG A 68 16.67 7.24 -6.85
N GLN A 69 16.26 6.37 -7.80
CA GLN A 69 15.05 5.55 -7.66
C GLN A 69 13.79 6.35 -7.27
N GLN A 70 13.58 7.47 -7.94
CA GLN A 70 12.38 8.28 -7.77
C GLN A 70 11.25 7.75 -8.66
N GLU A 71 10.69 6.60 -8.29
CA GLU A 71 9.51 6.07 -8.96
C GLU A 71 8.28 6.89 -8.57
N ARG A 72 7.75 7.62 -9.55
CA ARG A 72 6.67 8.60 -9.37
C ARG A 72 5.43 8.01 -8.71
N SER A 73 5.06 6.76 -9.07
CA SER A 73 3.94 6.04 -8.45
C SER A 73 4.16 5.81 -6.95
N HIS A 74 5.32 5.34 -6.56
CA HIS A 74 5.64 5.11 -5.15
C HIS A 74 5.74 6.41 -4.34
N LEU A 75 6.26 7.48 -4.95
CA LEU A 75 6.30 8.81 -4.29
C LEU A 75 4.89 9.36 -4.10
N MET A 76 4.02 9.23 -5.11
CA MET A 76 2.62 9.65 -5.04
C MET A 76 1.86 8.85 -3.97
N GLU A 77 2.00 7.55 -3.94
CA GLU A 77 1.39 6.70 -2.93
C GLU A 77 1.84 7.11 -1.52
N ASN A 78 3.15 7.26 -1.31
CA ASN A 78 3.69 7.70 -0.02
C ASN A 78 3.19 9.10 0.39
N MET A 79 3.06 10.02 -0.55
CA MET A 79 2.53 11.36 -0.30
C MET A 79 1.06 11.30 0.14
N ILE A 80 0.25 10.48 -0.52
CA ILE A 80 -1.17 10.29 -0.15
C ILE A 80 -1.26 9.69 1.25
N TYR A 81 -0.46 8.68 1.57
CA TYR A 81 -0.41 8.09 2.91
C TYR A 81 -0.12 9.15 3.98
N ASN A 82 0.93 9.93 3.80
CA ASN A 82 1.32 10.99 4.74
C ASN A 82 0.21 12.04 4.90
N GLU A 83 -0.46 12.42 3.81
CA GLU A 83 -1.57 13.38 3.86
C GLU A 83 -2.79 12.81 4.62
N LEU A 84 -3.10 11.54 4.44
CA LEU A 84 -4.17 10.88 5.18
C LEU A 84 -3.88 10.85 6.69
N LEU A 85 -2.64 10.51 7.09
CA LEU A 85 -2.22 10.57 8.49
C LEU A 85 -2.26 11.99 9.05
N ARG A 86 -1.80 12.99 8.29
CA ARG A 86 -1.83 14.41 8.67
C ARG A 86 -3.26 14.90 8.96
N ARG A 87 -4.23 14.34 8.24
CA ARG A 87 -5.68 14.61 8.47
C ARG A 87 -6.25 13.85 9.66
N GLY A 88 -5.46 13.05 10.36
CA GLY A 88 -5.86 12.28 11.53
C GLY A 88 -6.60 10.97 11.23
N TYR A 89 -6.50 10.46 10.02
CA TYR A 89 -7.11 9.18 9.67
C TYR A 89 -6.24 7.99 10.12
N CYS A 90 -6.92 6.90 10.52
CA CYS A 90 -6.28 5.58 10.62
C CYS A 90 -6.28 4.92 9.26
N VAL A 91 -5.11 4.52 8.79
CA VAL A 91 -4.91 4.04 7.42
C VAL A 91 -4.28 2.66 7.41
N ASP A 92 -4.94 1.71 6.77
CA ASP A 92 -4.47 0.36 6.53
C ASP A 92 -4.25 0.12 5.02
N VAL A 93 -3.57 -0.96 4.66
CA VAL A 93 -3.49 -1.47 3.29
C VAL A 93 -4.54 -2.55 3.10
N GLY A 94 -5.40 -2.40 2.10
CA GLY A 94 -6.43 -3.37 1.81
C GLY A 94 -5.90 -4.58 1.04
N VAL A 95 -6.37 -5.77 1.38
CA VAL A 95 -6.13 -6.99 0.61
C VAL A 95 -7.48 -7.59 0.23
N VAL A 96 -7.67 -7.83 -1.06
CA VAL A 96 -8.87 -8.46 -1.61
C VAL A 96 -8.49 -9.81 -2.18
N GLU A 97 -9.00 -10.88 -1.58
CA GLU A 97 -8.79 -12.24 -2.08
C GLU A 97 -9.85 -12.58 -3.14
N ILE A 98 -9.40 -13.03 -4.29
CA ILE A 98 -10.26 -13.41 -5.41
C ILE A 98 -9.93 -14.83 -5.83
N GLU A 99 -10.95 -15.69 -5.79
CA GLU A 99 -10.85 -17.06 -6.29
C GLU A 99 -11.29 -17.10 -7.77
N ARG A 100 -10.44 -17.66 -8.61
CA ARG A 100 -10.74 -17.90 -10.03
C ARG A 100 -10.52 -19.37 -10.36
N LYS A 101 -11.30 -19.87 -11.32
CA LYS A 101 -11.04 -21.18 -11.92
C LYS A 101 -10.20 -20.98 -13.18
N ILE A 102 -8.98 -21.52 -13.18
CA ILE A 102 -8.09 -21.56 -14.34
C ILE A 102 -7.83 -23.03 -14.65
N ASP A 103 -8.17 -23.48 -15.84
CA ASP A 103 -8.03 -24.88 -16.29
C ASP A 103 -8.66 -25.91 -15.31
N GLY A 104 -9.85 -25.57 -14.78
CA GLY A 104 -10.57 -26.42 -13.83
C GLY A 104 -10.04 -26.41 -12.39
N LYS A 105 -8.90 -25.77 -12.14
CA LYS A 105 -8.30 -25.61 -10.79
C LYS A 105 -8.71 -24.29 -10.19
N ARG A 106 -8.96 -24.30 -8.87
CA ARG A 106 -9.17 -23.07 -8.09
C ARG A 106 -7.82 -22.40 -7.84
N VAL A 107 -7.68 -21.16 -8.30
CA VAL A 107 -6.52 -20.32 -8.06
C VAL A 107 -6.97 -19.12 -7.24
N GLN A 108 -6.37 -18.96 -6.07
CA GLN A 108 -6.58 -17.80 -5.20
C GLN A 108 -5.52 -16.74 -5.51
N SER A 109 -5.95 -15.53 -5.78
CA SER A 109 -5.08 -14.38 -6.02
C SER A 109 -5.41 -13.27 -5.04
N GLN A 110 -4.39 -12.58 -4.55
CA GLN A 110 -4.53 -11.41 -3.68
C GLN A 110 -4.28 -10.15 -4.50
N TYR A 111 -5.17 -9.17 -4.35
CA TYR A 111 -5.06 -7.85 -4.94
C TYR A 111 -5.00 -6.81 -3.83
N GLU A 112 -4.10 -5.85 -3.98
CA GLU A 112 -3.91 -4.78 -3.01
C GLU A 112 -4.85 -3.61 -3.32
N ILE A 113 -5.38 -2.97 -2.28
CA ILE A 113 -5.95 -1.62 -2.30
C ILE A 113 -4.98 -0.76 -1.50
N ASP A 114 -4.48 0.30 -2.09
CA ASP A 114 -3.41 1.09 -1.48
C ASP A 114 -3.77 1.56 -0.08
N PHE A 115 -5.01 2.05 0.12
CA PHE A 115 -5.43 2.53 1.43
C PHE A 115 -6.86 2.14 1.78
N VAL A 116 -7.03 1.67 3.00
CA VAL A 116 -8.31 1.52 3.69
C VAL A 116 -8.34 2.55 4.83
N VAL A 117 -9.14 3.59 4.65
CA VAL A 117 -9.27 4.67 5.63
C VAL A 117 -10.46 4.40 6.53
N ASN A 118 -10.23 4.26 7.82
CA ASN A 118 -11.28 4.10 8.82
C ASN A 118 -11.70 5.48 9.36
N THR A 119 -13.00 5.77 9.29
CA THR A 119 -13.59 7.03 9.76
C THR A 119 -14.38 6.86 11.07
N GLY A 120 -14.26 5.70 11.71
CA GLY A 120 -15.00 5.31 12.91
C GLY A 120 -16.34 4.65 12.61
N THR A 121 -17.16 5.25 11.78
CA THR A 121 -18.48 4.71 11.40
C THR A 121 -18.48 4.05 10.02
N ASP A 122 -17.53 4.38 9.17
CA ASP A 122 -17.46 3.95 7.77
C ASP A 122 -16.02 3.71 7.33
N LYS A 123 -15.86 3.21 6.12
CA LYS A 123 -14.58 2.99 5.46
C LYS A 123 -14.55 3.68 4.10
N ILE A 124 -13.36 4.12 3.71
CA ILE A 124 -13.10 4.66 2.38
C ILE A 124 -11.94 3.86 1.80
N TYR A 125 -12.13 3.31 0.62
CA TYR A 125 -11.06 2.65 -0.13
C TYR A 125 -10.46 3.62 -1.13
N ILE A 126 -9.14 3.73 -1.12
CA ILE A 126 -8.42 4.66 -2.00
C ILE A 126 -7.36 3.89 -2.77
N GLN A 127 -7.34 4.09 -4.08
CA GLN A 127 -6.30 3.61 -4.98
C GLN A 127 -5.57 4.80 -5.57
N SER A 128 -4.24 4.73 -5.66
CA SER A 128 -3.42 5.73 -6.36
C SER A 128 -3.04 5.24 -7.75
N ALA A 129 -3.17 6.09 -8.76
CA ALA A 129 -2.75 5.75 -10.12
C ALA A 129 -2.16 6.98 -10.82
N LEU A 130 -1.09 6.79 -11.60
CA LEU A 130 -0.48 7.91 -12.33
C LEU A 130 -1.43 8.44 -13.43
N ASN A 131 -2.09 7.54 -14.11
CA ASN A 131 -3.11 7.86 -15.11
C ASN A 131 -4.07 6.69 -15.32
N VAL A 132 -5.18 6.95 -16.00
CA VAL A 132 -6.18 5.97 -16.43
C VAL A 132 -6.62 6.27 -17.86
N ASP A 133 -5.67 6.54 -18.73
CA ASP A 133 -5.89 7.06 -20.09
C ASP A 133 -6.59 6.05 -21.03
N THR A 134 -6.55 4.76 -20.68
CA THR A 134 -7.22 3.70 -21.42
C THR A 134 -8.19 2.94 -20.51
N GLU A 135 -9.27 2.40 -21.12
CA GLU A 135 -10.23 1.56 -20.39
C GLU A 135 -9.56 0.32 -19.76
N GLU A 136 -8.56 -0.25 -20.42
CA GLU A 136 -7.80 -1.38 -19.88
C GLU A 136 -7.10 -0.98 -18.57
N LYS A 137 -6.42 0.17 -18.58
CA LYS A 137 -5.71 0.68 -17.40
C LYS A 137 -6.68 1.08 -16.30
N LYS A 138 -7.80 1.75 -16.64
CA LYS A 138 -8.88 2.04 -15.70
C LYS A 138 -9.41 0.76 -15.04
N ASN A 139 -9.66 -0.28 -15.84
CA ASN A 139 -10.12 -1.57 -15.33
C ASN A 139 -9.08 -2.24 -14.42
N GLN A 140 -7.80 -2.15 -14.76
CA GLN A 140 -6.71 -2.67 -13.93
C GLN A 140 -6.65 -1.98 -12.57
N GLU A 141 -6.61 -0.64 -12.55
CA GLU A 141 -6.50 0.16 -11.34
C GLU A 141 -7.75 0.08 -10.44
N THR A 142 -8.93 -0.08 -11.02
CA THR A 142 -10.19 -0.22 -10.26
C THR A 142 -10.54 -1.66 -9.91
N PHE A 143 -9.78 -2.65 -10.38
CA PHE A 143 -10.11 -4.07 -10.24
C PHE A 143 -10.26 -4.50 -8.78
N SER A 144 -9.31 -4.14 -7.91
CA SER A 144 -9.37 -4.46 -6.47
C SER A 144 -10.59 -3.81 -5.82
N LEU A 145 -10.85 -2.54 -6.14
CA LEU A 145 -11.98 -1.76 -5.61
C LEU A 145 -13.34 -2.37 -5.98
N ARG A 146 -13.51 -2.83 -7.23
CA ARG A 146 -14.76 -3.44 -7.71
C ARG A 146 -15.04 -4.80 -7.07
N ASN A 147 -14.02 -5.45 -6.51
CA ASN A 147 -14.12 -6.79 -5.94
C ASN A 147 -14.20 -6.81 -4.40
N THR A 148 -14.42 -5.69 -3.74
CA THR A 148 -14.54 -5.61 -2.26
C THR A 148 -15.81 -6.28 -1.74
N GLN A 149 -16.88 -6.36 -2.56
CA GLN A 149 -18.19 -6.94 -2.21
C GLN A 149 -18.91 -6.15 -1.09
N ASP A 150 -18.69 -4.85 -1.01
CA ASP A 150 -19.35 -3.93 -0.09
C ASP A 150 -19.69 -2.60 -0.77
N PHE A 151 -20.41 -1.73 -0.04
CA PHE A 151 -20.90 -0.43 -0.54
C PHE A 151 -20.12 0.76 0.01
N HIS A 152 -18.96 0.52 0.63
CA HIS A 152 -18.11 1.61 1.09
C HIS A 152 -17.61 2.47 -0.06
N ARG A 153 -17.35 3.73 0.21
CA ARG A 153 -16.86 4.70 -0.78
C ARG A 153 -15.53 4.25 -1.35
N LYS A 154 -15.41 4.34 -2.67
CA LYS A 154 -14.21 3.98 -3.45
C LYS A 154 -13.72 5.20 -4.21
N ILE A 155 -12.43 5.50 -4.09
CA ILE A 155 -11.80 6.68 -4.68
C ILE A 155 -10.54 6.23 -5.42
N VAL A 156 -10.38 6.74 -6.65
CA VAL A 156 -9.08 6.66 -7.36
C VAL A 156 -8.49 8.07 -7.38
N VAL A 157 -7.29 8.21 -6.85
CA VAL A 157 -6.52 9.46 -6.88
C VAL A 157 -5.57 9.39 -8.07
N LEU A 158 -5.64 10.39 -8.95
CA LEU A 158 -4.83 10.48 -10.16
C LEU A 158 -3.79 11.58 -10.04
N ASP A 159 -2.64 11.35 -10.68
CA ASP A 159 -1.59 12.35 -10.83
C ASP A 159 -1.90 13.22 -12.04
N GLY A 160 -2.29 14.48 -11.81
CA GLY A 160 -2.61 15.46 -12.83
C GLY A 160 -4.09 15.79 -12.96
N ASN A 161 -4.42 16.59 -13.97
CA ASN A 161 -5.78 17.07 -14.24
C ASN A 161 -6.54 16.04 -15.08
N SER A 162 -7.14 15.06 -14.46
CA SER A 162 -8.05 14.12 -15.10
C SER A 162 -9.51 14.56 -14.92
N LYS A 163 -10.37 14.24 -15.90
CA LYS A 163 -11.82 14.42 -15.72
C LYS A 163 -12.29 13.49 -14.60
N GLN A 164 -13.09 14.01 -13.69
CA GLN A 164 -13.75 13.19 -12.68
C GLN A 164 -14.74 12.24 -13.37
N TRP A 165 -14.80 11.01 -12.90
CA TRP A 165 -15.85 10.05 -13.29
C TRP A 165 -16.40 9.38 -12.04
N THR A 166 -17.65 8.95 -12.13
CA THR A 166 -18.33 8.11 -11.14
C THR A 166 -18.86 6.88 -11.86
N ASP A 167 -18.59 5.71 -11.33
CA ASP A 167 -19.18 4.45 -11.79
C ASP A 167 -20.40 4.10 -10.94
#